data_5a1213727abde55c2337c117e71b34d5
#
_entry.id   5a1213727abde55c2337c117e71b34d5
#
_cell.length_a   1.000
_cell.length_b   1.000
_cell.length_c   1.000
_cell.angle_alpha   90.00
_cell.angle_beta   90.00
_cell.angle_gamma   90.00
#
_symmetry.space_group_name_H-M   'P 1'
#
loop_
_entity.id
_entity.type
_entity.pdbx_description
1 polymer ?
#
loop_
_entity_poly.entity_id
_entity_poly.type
_entity_poly.pdbx_seq_one_letter_code
_entity_poly.pdbx_strand_id
1 'polypeptide(L)'
;MKVIGKEIGTAIEPLYQEIEARLLAETECTLRVEQYEGGALSDVDWHNSGVVVISLLTGVPTHALAHALGVALQHVRQTLDHYPDVILGETDFNGGPTLRHALRDLVLGPEAEARLAPYGIESQWEVKQRHQGMKGILREATKDWEDPAAPDHALGALFYARFALDHPEELWTGLKKEYTKKLPAVAASGEGLAQLVRESGWATPDACIEALVHARDEMGMVEIAAIEDRRDGTLH
;
A
#
# COMPACT_ATOMS: atom_id res chain seq x y z
N MET A 1 -2.04 -6.80 -24.58
CA MET A 1 -1.12 -7.57 -23.68
C MET A 1 -1.85 -8.71 -23.04
N LYS A 2 -1.20 -9.88 -22.86
CA LYS A 2 -1.79 -11.06 -22.22
C LYS A 2 -1.07 -11.38 -20.92
N VAL A 3 -1.79 -11.45 -19.79
CA VAL A 3 -1.25 -11.73 -18.46
C VAL A 3 -2.06 -12.83 -17.79
N ILE A 4 -1.40 -13.83 -17.21
CA ILE A 4 -2.04 -15.01 -16.59
C ILE A 4 -3.16 -15.63 -17.45
N GLY A 5 -2.94 -15.65 -18.78
CA GLY A 5 -3.90 -16.20 -19.73
C GLY A 5 -5.07 -15.28 -20.15
N LYS A 6 -5.18 -14.06 -19.59
CA LYS A 6 -6.27 -13.10 -19.86
C LYS A 6 -5.76 -11.89 -20.66
N GLU A 7 -6.59 -11.38 -21.58
CA GLU A 7 -6.30 -10.15 -22.34
C GLU A 7 -6.68 -8.92 -21.49
N ILE A 8 -5.71 -8.05 -21.17
CA ILE A 8 -5.89 -6.89 -20.26
C ILE A 8 -5.76 -5.52 -20.95
N GLY A 9 -5.81 -5.50 -22.29
CA GLY A 9 -5.56 -4.26 -23.03
C GLY A 9 -4.07 -3.95 -23.17
N THR A 10 -3.75 -2.75 -23.68
CA THR A 10 -2.38 -2.32 -23.98
C THR A 10 -1.93 -1.11 -23.17
N ALA A 11 -2.81 -0.48 -22.40
CA ALA A 11 -2.49 0.74 -21.65
C ALA A 11 -1.31 0.55 -20.66
N ILE A 12 -1.20 -0.64 -20.04
CA ILE A 12 -0.15 -0.98 -19.08
C ILE A 12 1.15 -1.51 -19.73
N GLU A 13 1.10 -1.86 -21.01
CA GLU A 13 2.22 -2.51 -21.72
C GLU A 13 3.52 -1.68 -21.70
N PRO A 14 3.49 -0.34 -21.91
CA PRO A 14 4.70 0.47 -21.80
C PRO A 14 5.36 0.40 -20.42
N LEU A 15 4.57 0.46 -19.34
CA LEU A 15 5.10 0.34 -17.98
C LEU A 15 5.68 -1.05 -17.74
N TYR A 16 5.01 -2.10 -18.18
CA TYR A 16 5.49 -3.48 -18.04
C TYR A 16 6.85 -3.67 -18.71
N GLN A 17 6.98 -3.22 -19.98
CA GLN A 17 8.22 -3.32 -20.74
C GLN A 17 9.36 -2.49 -20.13
N GLU A 18 9.05 -1.29 -19.64
CA GLU A 18 10.02 -0.44 -18.92
C GLU A 18 10.56 -1.15 -17.68
N ILE A 19 9.67 -1.66 -16.82
CA ILE A 19 10.07 -2.33 -15.58
C ILE A 19 10.85 -3.62 -15.87
N GLU A 20 10.41 -4.43 -16.82
CA GLU A 20 11.12 -5.65 -17.23
C GLU A 20 12.54 -5.34 -17.71
N ALA A 21 12.71 -4.31 -18.56
CA ALA A 21 14.01 -3.87 -19.05
C ALA A 21 14.91 -3.33 -17.93
N ARG A 22 14.36 -2.54 -17.03
CA ARG A 22 15.08 -1.98 -15.86
C ARG A 22 15.53 -3.09 -14.90
N LEU A 23 14.66 -4.04 -14.57
CA LEU A 23 15.00 -5.17 -13.70
C LEU A 23 16.21 -5.93 -14.27
N LEU A 24 16.19 -6.23 -15.55
CA LEU A 24 17.30 -6.93 -16.18
C LEU A 24 18.59 -6.11 -16.18
N ALA A 25 18.51 -4.81 -16.47
CA ALA A 25 19.69 -3.94 -16.59
C ALA A 25 20.30 -3.54 -15.25
N GLU A 26 19.47 -3.28 -14.21
CA GLU A 26 19.90 -2.73 -12.94
C GLU A 26 20.16 -3.80 -11.87
N THR A 27 19.47 -4.96 -11.96
CA THR A 27 19.50 -5.99 -10.90
C THR A 27 19.78 -7.41 -11.42
N GLU A 28 19.90 -7.60 -12.73
CA GLU A 28 19.99 -8.92 -13.40
C GLU A 28 18.78 -9.85 -13.11
N CYS A 29 17.67 -9.29 -12.59
CA CYS A 29 16.45 -10.03 -12.30
C CYS A 29 15.52 -10.09 -13.52
N THR A 30 14.70 -11.15 -13.54
CA THR A 30 13.60 -11.31 -14.49
C THR A 30 12.25 -11.10 -13.80
N LEU A 31 11.25 -10.64 -14.56
CA LEU A 31 9.89 -10.44 -14.05
C LEU A 31 9.01 -11.66 -14.37
N ARG A 32 8.26 -12.13 -13.38
CA ARG A 32 7.24 -13.16 -13.53
C ARG A 32 5.93 -12.70 -12.91
N VAL A 33 4.81 -12.97 -13.61
CA VAL A 33 3.48 -12.68 -13.10
C VAL A 33 2.71 -14.00 -12.97
N GLU A 34 2.13 -14.24 -11.79
CA GLU A 34 1.38 -15.45 -11.49
C GLU A 34 0.08 -15.16 -10.72
N GLN A 35 -0.76 -16.18 -10.56
CA GLN A 35 -1.94 -16.10 -9.70
C GLN A 35 -1.63 -16.67 -8.32
N TYR A 36 -2.26 -16.12 -7.29
CA TYR A 36 -2.17 -16.64 -5.94
C TYR A 36 -3.53 -16.57 -5.22
N GLU A 37 -3.64 -17.28 -4.12
CA GLU A 37 -4.76 -17.18 -3.18
C GLU A 37 -4.26 -16.45 -1.94
N GLY A 38 -4.77 -15.25 -1.69
CA GLY A 38 -4.29 -14.39 -0.60
C GLY A 38 -5.30 -13.30 -0.24
N GLY A 39 -4.91 -12.39 0.67
CA GLY A 39 -5.76 -11.30 1.14
C GLY A 39 -5.63 -10.00 0.35
N ALA A 40 -4.47 -9.74 -0.26
CA ALA A 40 -4.21 -8.55 -1.05
C ALA A 40 -4.57 -8.77 -2.53
N LEU A 41 -4.83 -7.69 -3.28
CA LEU A 41 -5.13 -7.77 -4.72
C LEU A 41 -3.91 -8.13 -5.55
N SER A 42 -2.74 -7.71 -5.10
CA SER A 42 -1.44 -8.07 -5.65
C SER A 42 -0.39 -8.10 -4.56
N ASP A 43 0.69 -8.83 -4.81
CA ASP A 43 1.88 -8.89 -3.97
C ASP A 43 3.14 -8.91 -4.84
N VAL A 44 4.28 -8.48 -4.30
CA VAL A 44 5.55 -8.41 -5.00
C VAL A 44 6.65 -9.04 -4.16
N ASP A 45 7.19 -10.15 -4.64
CA ASP A 45 8.27 -10.88 -3.99
C ASP A 45 9.58 -10.81 -4.77
N TRP A 46 10.66 -10.47 -4.08
CA TRP A 46 12.02 -10.46 -4.60
C TRP A 46 12.76 -11.74 -4.16
N HIS A 47 12.94 -12.67 -5.09
CA HIS A 47 13.61 -13.93 -4.80
C HIS A 47 15.13 -13.84 -5.03
N ASN A 48 15.90 -14.45 -4.12
CA ASN A 48 17.36 -14.57 -4.25
C ASN A 48 17.82 -15.31 -5.52
N SER A 49 16.90 -15.95 -6.24
CA SER A 49 17.14 -16.63 -7.51
C SER A 49 17.21 -15.71 -8.73
N GLY A 50 17.14 -14.38 -8.54
CA GLY A 50 17.13 -13.42 -9.64
C GLY A 50 15.76 -13.31 -10.35
N VAL A 51 14.67 -13.55 -9.61
CA VAL A 51 13.31 -13.42 -10.13
C VAL A 51 12.50 -12.51 -9.23
N VAL A 52 11.86 -11.51 -9.81
CA VAL A 52 10.80 -10.73 -9.15
C VAL A 52 9.45 -11.31 -9.55
N VAL A 53 8.65 -11.71 -8.59
CA VAL A 53 7.34 -12.30 -8.81
C VAL A 53 6.25 -11.30 -8.42
N ILE A 54 5.39 -10.98 -9.37
CA ILE A 54 4.12 -10.29 -9.11
C ILE A 54 3.02 -11.34 -9.02
N SER A 55 2.45 -11.50 -7.85
CA SER A 55 1.32 -12.38 -7.56
C SER A 55 0.01 -11.59 -7.64
N LEU A 56 -0.92 -12.00 -8.50
CA LEU A 56 -2.24 -11.37 -8.66
C LEU A 56 -3.33 -12.26 -8.06
N LEU A 57 -4.21 -11.69 -7.24
CA LEU A 57 -5.26 -12.44 -6.56
C LEU A 57 -6.15 -13.21 -7.55
N THR A 58 -6.34 -14.48 -7.29
CA THR A 58 -7.29 -15.32 -8.04
C THR A 58 -8.71 -14.75 -7.92
N GLY A 59 -9.42 -14.65 -9.05
CA GLY A 59 -10.78 -14.08 -9.06
C GLY A 59 -10.86 -12.59 -9.41
N VAL A 60 -9.76 -11.87 -9.48
CA VAL A 60 -9.78 -10.50 -10.03
C VAL A 60 -10.33 -10.55 -11.46
N PRO A 61 -11.39 -9.76 -11.77
CA PRO A 61 -11.99 -9.77 -13.11
C PRO A 61 -11.02 -9.16 -14.13
N THR A 62 -11.12 -9.60 -15.37
CA THR A 62 -10.18 -9.24 -16.44
C THR A 62 -10.01 -7.72 -16.61
N HIS A 63 -11.10 -6.95 -16.47
CA HIS A 63 -11.06 -5.49 -16.61
C HIS A 63 -10.32 -4.79 -15.47
N ALA A 64 -10.18 -5.40 -14.30
CA ALA A 64 -9.46 -4.85 -13.15
C ALA A 64 -7.99 -5.31 -13.08
N LEU A 65 -7.61 -6.36 -13.83
CA LEU A 65 -6.25 -6.89 -13.78
C LEU A 65 -5.19 -5.89 -14.23
N ALA A 66 -5.51 -5.00 -15.18
CA ALA A 66 -4.57 -3.98 -15.64
C ALA A 66 -4.20 -3.02 -14.49
N HIS A 67 -5.17 -2.64 -13.66
CA HIS A 67 -4.93 -1.78 -12.50
C HIS A 67 -4.15 -2.51 -11.41
N ALA A 68 -4.57 -3.70 -11.01
CA ALA A 68 -3.86 -4.50 -9.99
C ALA A 68 -2.40 -4.78 -10.39
N LEU A 69 -2.15 -5.15 -11.65
CA LEU A 69 -0.80 -5.30 -12.19
C LEU A 69 -0.04 -3.96 -12.19
N GLY A 70 -0.71 -2.87 -12.58
CA GLY A 70 -0.11 -1.54 -12.63
C GLY A 70 0.40 -1.07 -11.28
N VAL A 71 -0.39 -1.22 -10.23
CA VAL A 71 0.02 -0.90 -8.84
C VAL A 71 1.22 -1.75 -8.43
N ALA A 72 1.20 -3.06 -8.69
CA ALA A 72 2.33 -3.94 -8.40
C ALA A 72 3.61 -3.54 -9.15
N LEU A 73 3.51 -3.18 -10.44
CA LEU A 73 4.64 -2.67 -11.22
C LEU A 73 5.17 -1.34 -10.66
N GLN A 74 4.31 -0.47 -10.15
CA GLN A 74 4.77 0.76 -9.47
C GLN A 74 5.52 0.44 -8.17
N HIS A 75 5.12 -0.60 -7.42
CA HIS A 75 5.88 -1.05 -6.25
C HIS A 75 7.26 -1.64 -6.63
N VAL A 76 7.36 -2.37 -7.74
CA VAL A 76 8.67 -2.77 -8.28
C VAL A 76 9.51 -1.55 -8.65
N ARG A 77 8.92 -0.57 -9.33
CA ARG A 77 9.59 0.69 -9.68
C ARG A 77 10.07 1.45 -8.44
N GLN A 78 9.26 1.53 -7.39
CA GLN A 78 9.66 2.16 -6.12
C GLN A 78 10.93 1.53 -5.56
N THR A 79 11.07 0.21 -5.63
CA THR A 79 12.31 -0.47 -5.21
C THR A 79 13.50 -0.09 -6.10
N LEU A 80 13.32 -0.07 -7.44
CA LEU A 80 14.37 0.35 -8.39
C LEU A 80 14.75 1.84 -8.23
N ASP A 81 13.80 2.69 -7.88
CA ASP A 81 14.01 4.12 -7.63
C ASP A 81 14.47 4.42 -6.18
N HIS A 82 14.82 3.37 -5.40
CA HIS A 82 15.28 3.47 -4.01
C HIS A 82 14.32 4.19 -3.06
N TYR A 83 13.01 4.04 -3.26
CA TYR A 83 12.03 4.45 -2.26
C TYR A 83 12.20 3.62 -0.98
N PRO A 84 11.88 4.18 0.21
CA PRO A 84 12.08 3.48 1.48
C PRO A 84 11.23 2.20 1.59
N ASP A 85 11.61 1.36 2.53
CA ASP A 85 10.80 0.21 2.94
C ASP A 85 10.48 0.26 4.44
N VAL A 86 9.42 -0.44 4.82
CA VAL A 86 9.04 -0.64 6.22
C VAL A 86 9.38 -2.08 6.59
N ILE A 87 10.45 -2.24 7.36
CA ILE A 87 10.97 -3.53 7.76
C ILE A 87 10.67 -3.83 9.24
N LEU A 88 11.01 -5.04 9.67
CA LEU A 88 10.91 -5.45 11.07
C LEU A 88 11.80 -4.54 11.93
N GLY A 89 11.23 -4.01 13.03
CA GLY A 89 11.95 -3.30 14.09
C GLY A 89 12.63 -4.28 15.09
N GLU A 90 12.75 -3.83 16.33
CA GLU A 90 13.41 -4.65 17.38
C GLU A 90 12.52 -5.79 17.85
N THR A 91 11.20 -5.64 17.82
CA THR A 91 10.24 -6.63 18.32
C THR A 91 9.22 -7.01 17.26
N ASP A 92 8.71 -8.24 17.32
CA ASP A 92 7.62 -8.72 16.51
C ASP A 92 6.51 -9.37 17.35
N PHE A 93 5.29 -9.36 16.83
CA PHE A 93 4.13 -10.00 17.44
C PHE A 93 3.13 -10.43 16.37
N ASN A 94 2.14 -11.24 16.76
CA ASN A 94 1.08 -11.64 15.85
C ASN A 94 0.22 -10.41 15.46
N GLY A 95 0.35 -9.94 14.22
CA GLY A 95 -0.25 -8.69 13.72
C GLY A 95 0.80 -7.63 13.33
N GLY A 96 2.04 -7.73 13.79
CA GLY A 96 3.15 -6.84 13.41
C GLY A 96 3.34 -6.71 11.90
N PRO A 97 3.38 -7.80 11.12
CA PRO A 97 3.44 -7.73 9.66
C PRO A 97 2.30 -6.92 9.03
N THR A 98 1.08 -7.06 9.54
CA THR A 98 -0.10 -6.31 9.04
C THR A 98 0.05 -4.82 9.30
N LEU A 99 0.53 -4.43 10.49
CA LEU A 99 0.78 -3.03 10.84
C LEU A 99 1.88 -2.41 9.97
N ARG A 100 2.99 -3.12 9.77
CA ARG A 100 4.08 -2.67 8.88
C ARG A 100 3.60 -2.49 7.45
N HIS A 101 2.81 -3.44 6.94
CA HIS A 101 2.21 -3.32 5.62
C HIS A 101 1.26 -2.12 5.52
N ALA A 102 0.39 -1.91 6.52
CA ALA A 102 -0.52 -0.76 6.54
C ALA A 102 0.23 0.58 6.63
N LEU A 103 1.32 0.66 7.41
CA LEU A 103 2.19 1.84 7.46
C LEU A 103 2.86 2.11 6.10
N ARG A 104 3.39 1.08 5.46
CA ARG A 104 3.98 1.17 4.13
C ARG A 104 2.96 1.65 3.10
N ASP A 105 1.77 1.03 3.07
CA ASP A 105 0.71 1.36 2.12
C ASP A 105 0.16 2.78 2.33
N LEU A 106 0.18 3.31 3.55
CA LEU A 106 -0.25 4.68 3.84
C LEU A 106 0.48 5.72 2.97
N VAL A 107 1.76 5.52 2.70
CA VAL A 107 2.61 6.50 1.97
C VAL A 107 2.93 6.02 0.55
N LEU A 108 3.37 4.76 0.40
CA LEU A 108 3.79 4.24 -0.91
C LEU A 108 2.60 3.84 -1.80
N GLY A 109 1.43 3.58 -1.24
CA GLY A 109 0.21 3.34 -1.99
C GLY A 109 -0.25 4.56 -2.79
N PRO A 110 -0.44 5.75 -2.19
CA PRO A 110 -0.75 6.99 -2.91
C PRO A 110 0.29 7.36 -3.96
N GLU A 111 1.59 7.12 -3.72
CA GLU A 111 2.65 7.34 -4.71
C GLU A 111 2.46 6.43 -5.93
N ALA A 112 2.23 5.14 -5.71
CA ALA A 112 2.00 4.17 -6.77
C ALA A 112 0.77 4.53 -7.62
N GLU A 113 -0.35 4.90 -6.98
CA GLU A 113 -1.58 5.34 -7.66
C GLU A 113 -1.36 6.64 -8.46
N ALA A 114 -0.67 7.63 -7.90
CA ALA A 114 -0.35 8.87 -8.59
C ALA A 114 0.50 8.64 -9.85
N ARG A 115 1.46 7.70 -9.79
CA ARG A 115 2.30 7.31 -10.92
C ARG A 115 1.57 6.46 -11.95
N LEU A 116 0.52 5.75 -11.54
CA LEU A 116 -0.30 4.95 -12.45
C LEU A 116 -1.34 5.80 -13.19
N ALA A 117 -1.79 6.92 -12.60
CA ALA A 117 -2.83 7.77 -13.16
C ALA A 117 -2.63 8.19 -14.64
N PRO A 118 -1.42 8.54 -15.13
CA PRO A 118 -1.19 8.92 -16.52
C PRO A 118 -1.51 7.82 -17.56
N TYR A 119 -1.55 6.55 -17.13
CA TYR A 119 -1.89 5.44 -18.02
C TYR A 119 -3.39 5.30 -18.29
N GLY A 120 -4.24 6.06 -17.56
CA GLY A 120 -5.69 6.08 -17.76
C GLY A 120 -6.38 4.74 -17.49
N ILE A 121 -5.82 3.92 -16.60
CA ILE A 121 -6.35 2.60 -16.26
C ILE A 121 -7.47 2.75 -15.24
N GLU A 122 -8.58 2.04 -15.47
CA GLU A 122 -9.76 2.11 -14.61
C GLU A 122 -9.54 1.38 -13.27
N SER A 123 -9.71 2.10 -12.15
CA SER A 123 -9.55 1.58 -10.77
C SER A 123 -10.88 1.28 -10.05
N GLN A 124 -12.03 1.52 -10.68
CA GLN A 124 -13.34 1.49 -10.01
C GLN A 124 -13.65 0.17 -9.29
N TRP A 125 -13.21 -0.96 -9.87
CA TRP A 125 -13.44 -2.25 -9.24
C TRP A 125 -12.66 -2.36 -7.92
N GLU A 126 -11.39 -2.00 -7.91
CA GLU A 126 -10.53 -2.02 -6.73
C GLU A 126 -11.03 -1.04 -5.66
N VAL A 127 -11.38 0.18 -6.04
CA VAL A 127 -12.00 1.17 -5.15
C VAL A 127 -13.23 0.58 -4.45
N LYS A 128 -14.10 -0.12 -5.18
CA LYS A 128 -15.27 -0.79 -4.61
C LYS A 128 -14.89 -1.92 -3.65
N GLN A 129 -13.88 -2.73 -4.00
CA GLN A 129 -13.42 -3.82 -3.11
C GLN A 129 -12.83 -3.24 -1.81
N ARG A 130 -11.96 -2.25 -1.90
CA ARG A 130 -11.41 -1.54 -0.74
C ARG A 130 -12.52 -0.95 0.14
N HIS A 131 -13.50 -0.27 -0.48
CA HIS A 131 -14.66 0.29 0.23
C HIS A 131 -15.47 -0.79 0.99
N GLN A 132 -15.75 -1.92 0.36
CA GLN A 132 -16.47 -3.03 1.00
C GLN A 132 -15.64 -3.70 2.11
N GLY A 133 -14.35 -3.88 1.89
CA GLY A 133 -13.41 -4.37 2.91
C GLY A 133 -13.43 -3.49 4.16
N MET A 134 -13.32 -2.18 3.99
CA MET A 134 -13.37 -1.23 5.10
C MET A 134 -14.70 -1.27 5.87
N LYS A 135 -15.83 -1.39 5.18
CA LYS A 135 -17.13 -1.60 5.84
C LYS A 135 -17.17 -2.91 6.64
N GLY A 136 -16.53 -3.96 6.15
CA GLY A 136 -16.35 -5.21 6.89
C GLY A 136 -15.57 -4.99 8.17
N ILE A 137 -14.40 -4.37 8.09
CA ILE A 137 -13.53 -4.02 9.22
C ILE A 137 -14.31 -3.19 10.25
N LEU A 138 -14.96 -2.12 9.83
CA LEU A 138 -15.75 -1.28 10.72
C LEU A 138 -16.87 -2.07 11.42
N ARG A 139 -17.51 -3.03 10.74
CA ARG A 139 -18.56 -3.84 11.34
C ARG A 139 -18.04 -4.71 12.48
N GLU A 140 -16.86 -5.28 12.31
CA GLU A 140 -16.20 -6.20 13.25
C GLU A 140 -15.43 -5.49 14.37
N ALA A 141 -14.99 -4.24 14.13
CA ALA A 141 -14.22 -3.47 15.09
C ALA A 141 -14.96 -3.34 16.44
N THR A 142 -14.24 -3.59 17.54
CA THR A 142 -14.72 -3.52 18.91
C THR A 142 -14.34 -2.18 19.57
N LYS A 143 -14.80 -1.96 20.82
CA LYS A 143 -14.45 -0.75 21.58
C LYS A 143 -12.98 -0.70 21.98
N ASP A 144 -12.30 -1.85 22.01
CA ASP A 144 -10.89 -1.92 22.38
C ASP A 144 -10.00 -1.18 21.35
N TRP A 145 -10.49 -0.99 20.12
CA TRP A 145 -9.83 -0.15 19.11
C TRP A 145 -9.73 1.32 19.51
N GLU A 146 -10.54 1.79 20.45
CA GLU A 146 -10.48 3.15 20.96
C GLU A 146 -9.33 3.39 21.96
N ASP A 147 -8.66 2.33 22.44
CA ASP A 147 -7.47 2.44 23.28
C ASP A 147 -6.25 2.76 22.42
N PRO A 148 -5.62 3.96 22.57
CA PRO A 148 -4.44 4.33 21.80
C PRO A 148 -3.23 3.39 21.95
N ALA A 149 -3.19 2.59 23.03
CA ALA A 149 -2.14 1.62 23.26
C ALA A 149 -2.40 0.28 22.54
N ALA A 150 -3.60 0.07 22.00
CA ALA A 150 -3.94 -1.17 21.32
C ALA A 150 -3.39 -1.19 19.87
N PRO A 151 -2.80 -2.32 19.41
CA PRO A 151 -2.37 -2.46 18.01
C PRO A 151 -3.49 -2.23 16.99
N ASP A 152 -4.71 -2.60 17.33
CA ASP A 152 -5.89 -2.39 16.50
C ASP A 152 -6.24 -0.90 16.33
N HIS A 153 -5.92 -0.05 17.33
CA HIS A 153 -6.04 1.40 17.20
C HIS A 153 -5.15 1.94 16.09
N ALA A 154 -3.85 1.58 16.14
CA ALA A 154 -2.89 1.98 15.13
C ALA A 154 -3.31 1.49 13.74
N LEU A 155 -3.72 0.22 13.62
CA LEU A 155 -4.20 -0.35 12.35
C LEU A 155 -5.42 0.40 11.81
N GLY A 156 -6.39 0.68 12.67
CA GLY A 156 -7.59 1.45 12.31
C GLY A 156 -7.28 2.87 11.85
N ALA A 157 -6.35 3.55 12.54
CA ALA A 157 -5.91 4.90 12.19
C ALA A 157 -5.17 4.94 10.85
N LEU A 158 -4.28 3.97 10.59
CA LEU A 158 -3.57 3.83 9.32
C LEU A 158 -4.56 3.59 8.16
N PHE A 159 -5.53 2.71 8.32
CA PHE A 159 -6.58 2.49 7.31
C PHE A 159 -7.44 3.73 7.08
N TYR A 160 -7.88 4.41 8.14
CA TYR A 160 -8.60 5.67 8.01
C TYR A 160 -7.80 6.68 7.19
N ALA A 161 -6.53 6.90 7.57
CA ALA A 161 -5.66 7.86 6.91
C ALA A 161 -5.47 7.53 5.42
N ARG A 162 -5.21 6.25 5.10
CA ARG A 162 -5.07 5.78 3.73
C ARG A 162 -6.30 6.09 2.88
N PHE A 163 -7.51 5.88 3.42
CA PHE A 163 -8.75 6.23 2.74
C PHE A 163 -8.95 7.75 2.62
N ALA A 164 -8.60 8.51 3.64
CA ALA A 164 -8.69 9.97 3.61
C ALA A 164 -7.76 10.62 2.57
N LEU A 165 -6.69 9.92 2.15
CA LEU A 165 -5.72 10.42 1.17
C LEU A 165 -6.20 10.25 -0.28
N ASP A 166 -6.78 9.10 -0.64
CA ASP A 166 -7.01 8.76 -2.05
C ASP A 166 -8.37 8.14 -2.39
N HIS A 167 -9.23 7.89 -1.37
CA HIS A 167 -10.54 7.32 -1.66
C HIS A 167 -11.48 8.39 -2.27
N PRO A 168 -12.30 8.06 -3.30
CA PRO A 168 -13.22 9.02 -3.92
C PRO A 168 -14.13 9.69 -2.90
N GLU A 169 -14.22 11.02 -2.94
CA GLU A 169 -14.92 11.84 -1.95
C GLU A 169 -16.38 11.44 -1.75
N GLU A 170 -17.07 11.07 -2.82
CA GLU A 170 -18.47 10.63 -2.76
C GLU A 170 -18.69 9.33 -1.98
N LEU A 171 -17.67 8.46 -1.95
CA LEU A 171 -17.67 7.22 -1.17
C LEU A 171 -17.10 7.46 0.24
N TRP A 172 -16.05 8.28 0.35
CA TRP A 172 -15.39 8.56 1.60
C TRP A 172 -16.26 9.30 2.61
N THR A 173 -17.02 10.30 2.18
CA THR A 173 -17.88 11.11 3.07
C THR A 173 -18.82 10.24 3.92
N GLY A 174 -19.43 9.22 3.34
CA GLY A 174 -20.31 8.28 4.06
C GLY A 174 -19.54 7.42 5.05
N LEU A 175 -18.44 6.83 4.59
CA LEU A 175 -17.59 5.95 5.37
C LEU A 175 -16.91 6.70 6.54
N LYS A 176 -16.45 7.93 6.32
CA LYS A 176 -15.90 8.82 7.34
C LYS A 176 -16.89 9.05 8.50
N LYS A 177 -18.16 9.30 8.18
CA LYS A 177 -19.22 9.48 9.20
C LYS A 177 -19.43 8.20 10.03
N GLU A 178 -19.44 7.04 9.37
CA GLU A 178 -19.55 5.75 10.06
C GLU A 178 -18.37 5.52 11.00
N TYR A 179 -17.15 5.80 10.53
CA TYR A 179 -15.91 5.69 11.29
C TYR A 179 -15.95 6.58 12.53
N THR A 180 -16.18 7.89 12.34
CA THR A 180 -16.22 8.88 13.44
C THR A 180 -17.30 8.55 14.48
N LYS A 181 -18.43 7.98 14.04
CA LYS A 181 -19.49 7.56 14.96
C LYS A 181 -19.12 6.34 15.80
N LYS A 182 -18.45 5.35 15.19
CA LYS A 182 -18.15 4.07 15.84
C LYS A 182 -16.83 4.10 16.61
N LEU A 183 -15.81 4.75 16.06
CA LEU A 183 -14.42 4.77 16.54
C LEU A 183 -13.88 6.21 16.51
N PRO A 184 -14.39 7.13 17.36
CA PRO A 184 -14.02 8.54 17.32
C PRO A 184 -12.54 8.80 17.60
N ALA A 185 -11.89 8.07 18.53
CA ALA A 185 -10.46 8.23 18.81
C ALA A 185 -9.60 7.76 17.63
N VAL A 186 -9.91 6.59 17.05
CA VAL A 186 -9.25 6.09 15.86
C VAL A 186 -9.40 7.05 14.67
N ALA A 187 -10.61 7.61 14.48
CA ALA A 187 -10.86 8.58 13.41
C ALA A 187 -10.06 9.88 13.61
N ALA A 188 -9.90 10.35 14.85
CA ALA A 188 -9.09 11.54 15.17
C ALA A 188 -7.60 11.29 14.87
N SER A 189 -7.05 10.15 15.30
CA SER A 189 -5.67 9.74 15.00
C SER A 189 -5.46 9.59 13.48
N GLY A 190 -6.40 8.95 12.79
CA GLY A 190 -6.32 8.79 11.34
C GLY A 190 -6.39 10.09 10.55
N GLU A 191 -7.19 11.08 10.99
CA GLU A 191 -7.20 12.42 10.37
C GLU A 191 -5.86 13.14 10.58
N GLY A 192 -5.26 13.02 11.78
CA GLY A 192 -3.92 13.55 12.07
C GLY A 192 -2.86 12.93 11.15
N LEU A 193 -2.85 11.61 11.00
CA LEU A 193 -1.95 10.91 10.09
C LEU A 193 -2.13 11.35 8.62
N ALA A 194 -3.38 11.45 8.15
CA ALA A 194 -3.65 11.90 6.79
C ALA A 194 -3.14 13.32 6.54
N GLN A 195 -3.28 14.21 7.55
CA GLN A 195 -2.75 15.57 7.47
C GLN A 195 -1.21 15.55 7.42
N LEU A 196 -0.57 14.81 8.31
CA LEU A 196 0.87 14.64 8.37
C LEU A 196 1.45 14.16 7.02
N VAL A 197 0.85 13.12 6.43
CA VAL A 197 1.31 12.61 5.13
C VAL A 197 1.08 13.60 4.00
N ARG A 198 0.00 14.41 4.02
CA ARG A 198 -0.21 15.48 3.03
C ARG A 198 0.85 16.58 3.15
N GLU A 199 1.28 16.91 4.36
CA GLU A 199 2.30 17.95 4.63
C GLU A 199 3.70 17.49 4.21
N SER A 200 4.11 16.26 4.55
CA SER A 200 5.39 15.68 4.10
C SER A 200 5.38 15.36 2.61
N GLY A 201 4.25 14.89 2.08
CA GLY A 201 4.10 14.41 0.71
C GLY A 201 4.67 13.01 0.49
N TRP A 202 4.67 12.56 -0.76
CA TRP A 202 5.17 11.22 -1.17
C TRP A 202 5.84 11.21 -2.55
N ALA A 203 6.16 12.39 -3.10
CA ALA A 203 6.66 12.48 -4.47
C ALA A 203 8.13 12.08 -4.63
N THR A 204 8.89 12.03 -3.54
CA THR A 204 10.32 11.68 -3.52
C THR A 204 10.63 10.69 -2.40
N PRO A 205 11.75 9.92 -2.51
CA PRO A 205 12.20 9.05 -1.42
C PRO A 205 12.34 9.77 -0.08
N ASP A 206 12.90 10.98 -0.05
CA ASP A 206 13.07 11.77 1.18
C ASP A 206 11.71 12.13 1.82
N ALA A 207 10.75 12.59 1.03
CA ALA A 207 9.40 12.89 1.51
C ALA A 207 8.70 11.63 2.06
N CYS A 208 8.90 10.47 1.40
CA CYS A 208 8.36 9.21 1.89
C CYS A 208 9.01 8.76 3.20
N ILE A 209 10.33 8.92 3.36
CA ILE A 209 11.03 8.62 4.63
C ILE A 209 10.45 9.49 5.73
N GLU A 210 10.37 10.80 5.53
CA GLU A 210 9.82 11.75 6.50
C GLU A 210 8.38 11.36 6.90
N ALA A 211 7.51 11.11 5.93
CA ALA A 211 6.13 10.73 6.17
C ALA A 211 6.01 9.40 6.94
N LEU A 212 6.81 8.39 6.57
CA LEU A 212 6.80 7.07 7.22
C LEU A 212 7.33 7.14 8.65
N VAL A 213 8.44 7.86 8.89
CA VAL A 213 9.02 8.03 10.23
C VAL A 213 8.02 8.73 11.15
N HIS A 214 7.46 9.86 10.70
CA HIS A 214 6.48 10.60 11.50
C HIS A 214 5.22 9.78 11.79
N ALA A 215 4.68 9.07 10.79
CA ALA A 215 3.49 8.24 10.97
C ALA A 215 3.75 7.06 11.92
N ARG A 216 4.92 6.42 11.83
CA ARG A 216 5.38 5.37 12.74
C ARG A 216 5.46 5.87 14.18
N ASP A 217 6.10 7.01 14.38
CA ASP A 217 6.33 7.60 15.70
C ASP A 217 5.01 8.03 16.35
N GLU A 218 4.12 8.67 15.59
CA GLU A 218 2.78 9.08 16.05
C GLU A 218 1.93 7.88 16.48
N MET A 219 2.10 6.73 15.82
CA MET A 219 1.37 5.50 16.18
C MET A 219 2.11 4.64 17.22
N GLY A 220 3.22 5.10 17.78
CA GLY A 220 3.99 4.33 18.77
C GLY A 220 4.57 3.02 18.22
N MET A 221 4.87 2.95 16.93
CA MET A 221 5.32 1.72 16.25
C MET A 221 6.85 1.58 16.15
N VAL A 222 7.63 2.39 16.88
CA VAL A 222 9.11 2.43 16.79
C VAL A 222 9.74 1.07 17.05
N GLU A 223 9.24 0.32 18.04
CA GLU A 223 9.76 -1.00 18.40
C GLU A 223 9.47 -2.09 17.33
N ILE A 224 8.39 -1.91 16.53
CA ILE A 224 7.87 -2.94 15.63
C ILE A 224 8.14 -2.67 14.15
N ALA A 225 8.53 -1.44 13.81
CA ALA A 225 8.79 -1.02 12.44
C ALA A 225 10.02 -0.11 12.37
N ALA A 226 10.98 -0.47 11.54
CA ALA A 226 12.07 0.40 11.11
C ALA A 226 11.83 0.85 9.67
N ILE A 227 12.24 2.08 9.35
CA ILE A 227 12.16 2.62 7.99
C ILE A 227 13.56 2.53 7.38
N GLU A 228 13.71 1.69 6.37
CA GLU A 228 14.96 1.52 5.65
C GLU A 228 15.06 2.51 4.49
N ASP A 229 16.10 3.33 4.49
CA ASP A 229 16.51 4.09 3.32
C ASP A 229 17.29 3.17 2.36
N ARG A 230 16.65 2.75 1.27
CA ARG A 230 17.25 1.83 0.30
C ARG A 230 18.41 2.39 -0.50
N ARG A 231 18.74 3.68 -0.36
CA ARG A 231 19.89 4.31 -1.03
C ARG A 231 21.21 3.95 -0.37
N ASP A 232 21.22 3.76 0.95
CA ASP A 232 22.43 3.51 1.73
C ASP A 232 22.26 2.47 2.85
N GLY A 233 21.04 1.97 3.06
CA GLY A 233 20.70 1.00 4.10
C GLY A 233 20.55 1.62 5.49
N THR A 234 20.46 2.94 5.61
CA THR A 234 20.23 3.62 6.90
C THR A 234 18.85 3.24 7.45
N LEU A 235 18.80 2.95 8.75
CA LEU A 235 17.56 2.68 9.48
C LEU A 235 17.18 3.90 10.32
N HIS A 236 15.94 4.31 10.17
CA HIS A 236 15.34 5.42 10.92
C HIS A 236 14.32 4.91 11.94
#